data_0f3e19facd6fafe89a86f9e65a0f8a4b
#
_entry.id   0f3e19facd6fafe89a86f9e65a0f8a4b
#
_cell.length_a   1.000
_cell.length_b   1.000
_cell.length_c   1.000
_cell.angle_alpha   90.00
_cell.angle_beta   90.00
_cell.angle_gamma   90.00
#
_symmetry.space_group_name_H-M   'P 1'
#
loop_
_entity.id
_entity.type
_entity.pdbx_description
1 polymer ?
#
loop_
_entity_poly.entity_id
_entity_poly.type
_entity_poly.pdbx_seq_one_letter_code
_entity_poly.pdbx_strand_id
1 'polypeptide(L)'
;GQQPPKQTAAEEYAPDSLDPLFQALEPITPVNNEIKRCILSEDEIADDASPGLSHVRRSLKACADRIHTQLNSILNSHRTYLQDDVITMRDGRYCLPVKSEYKSQVSGMVHDQSATGSTLFIEPMAIVKLNNEIRELEIQEQKEIEAVLASLSNQTAPHIEELQLDMELLAQLDFIFAKAALSHQYRCTAPIFNDKGYINIKDGRHPLLDQKKAVPINVWLGKDFDLLIVTGPNTGGKTVSLKTVGLFTLMGQAGLHIPAWEGC
;
A
#
# COMPACT_ATOMS: atom_id res chain seq x y z
N GLY A 1 -15.74 -2.82 53.56
CA GLY A 1 -15.43 -4.02 52.83
C GLY A 1 -16.34 -4.12 51.58
N GLN A 2 -15.90 -3.54 50.47
CA GLN A 2 -16.57 -3.79 49.18
C GLN A 2 -15.85 -4.98 48.50
N GLN A 3 -16.60 -6.04 48.20
CA GLN A 3 -16.11 -7.16 47.44
C GLN A 3 -15.86 -6.73 45.99
N PRO A 4 -14.78 -7.22 45.34
CA PRO A 4 -14.54 -6.95 43.93
C PRO A 4 -15.66 -7.60 43.09
N PRO A 5 -16.03 -7.03 41.93
CA PRO A 5 -17.05 -7.60 41.08
C PRO A 5 -16.63 -8.99 40.60
N LYS A 6 -17.57 -9.96 40.73
CA LYS A 6 -17.39 -11.30 40.19
C LYS A 6 -17.07 -11.19 38.67
N GLN A 7 -15.96 -11.76 38.27
CA GLN A 7 -15.68 -12.04 36.88
C GLN A 7 -16.85 -12.84 36.32
N THR A 8 -17.61 -12.25 35.41
CA THR A 8 -18.56 -12.93 34.55
C THR A 8 -17.80 -14.02 33.81
N ALA A 9 -18.31 -15.26 33.90
CA ALA A 9 -17.84 -16.38 33.13
C ALA A 9 -17.69 -15.95 31.67
N ALA A 10 -16.56 -16.27 31.04
CA ALA A 10 -16.39 -16.15 29.62
C ALA A 10 -17.58 -16.89 28.97
N GLU A 11 -18.41 -16.15 28.21
CA GLU A 11 -19.40 -16.77 27.35
C GLU A 11 -18.64 -17.78 26.50
N GLU A 12 -19.03 -19.05 26.58
CA GLU A 12 -18.48 -20.10 25.74
C GLU A 12 -18.75 -19.69 24.30
N TYR A 13 -17.70 -19.24 23.58
CA TYR A 13 -17.78 -18.85 22.20
C TYR A 13 -18.18 -20.07 21.36
N ALA A 14 -19.41 -20.05 20.84
CA ALA A 14 -19.84 -21.09 19.92
C ALA A 14 -19.21 -20.80 18.54
N PRO A 15 -18.42 -21.74 17.98
CA PRO A 15 -17.78 -21.55 16.69
C PRO A 15 -18.81 -21.24 15.60
N ASP A 16 -18.55 -20.21 14.81
CA ASP A 16 -19.40 -19.82 13.69
C ASP A 16 -18.84 -20.32 12.34
N SER A 17 -19.54 -19.99 11.26
CA SER A 17 -19.13 -20.41 9.91
C SER A 17 -17.85 -19.73 9.40
N LEU A 18 -17.35 -18.68 10.05
CA LEU A 18 -16.12 -17.97 9.69
C LEU A 18 -14.89 -18.55 10.39
N ASP A 19 -15.08 -19.19 11.56
CA ASP A 19 -13.97 -19.75 12.34
C ASP A 19 -13.06 -20.66 11.53
N PRO A 20 -13.54 -21.58 10.68
CA PRO A 20 -12.67 -22.41 9.86
C PRO A 20 -11.80 -21.61 8.89
N LEU A 21 -12.31 -20.47 8.35
CA LEU A 21 -11.55 -19.61 7.45
C LEU A 21 -10.44 -18.89 8.19
N PHE A 22 -10.73 -18.36 9.39
CA PHE A 22 -9.71 -17.72 10.21
C PHE A 22 -8.65 -18.69 10.74
N GLN A 23 -9.05 -19.91 11.12
CA GLN A 23 -8.14 -20.94 11.61
C GLN A 23 -7.24 -21.51 10.52
N ALA A 24 -7.66 -21.44 9.26
CA ALA A 24 -6.87 -21.91 8.12
C ALA A 24 -5.83 -20.88 7.65
N LEU A 25 -5.87 -19.62 8.13
CA LEU A 25 -4.84 -18.63 7.83
C LEU A 25 -3.54 -18.98 8.56
N GLU A 26 -2.44 -19.03 7.83
CA GLU A 26 -1.11 -19.32 8.35
C GLU A 26 -0.19 -18.10 8.26
N PRO A 27 -0.16 -17.21 9.25
CA PRO A 27 0.72 -16.05 9.23
C PRO A 27 2.18 -16.49 9.32
N ILE A 28 2.96 -16.21 8.28
CA ILE A 28 4.38 -16.55 8.20
C ILE A 28 5.19 -15.50 8.98
N THR A 29 4.97 -15.45 10.29
CA THR A 29 5.50 -14.41 11.18
C THR A 29 7.02 -14.23 11.09
N PRO A 30 7.87 -15.28 11.04
CA PRO A 30 9.32 -15.08 10.94
C PRO A 30 9.74 -14.34 9.68
N VAL A 31 9.19 -14.71 8.53
CA VAL A 31 9.49 -14.06 7.23
C VAL A 31 8.99 -12.62 7.23
N ASN A 32 7.76 -12.38 7.70
CA ASN A 32 7.18 -11.04 7.79
C ASN A 32 8.03 -10.12 8.69
N ASN A 33 8.51 -10.61 9.83
CA ASN A 33 9.36 -9.85 10.73
C ASN A 33 10.72 -9.52 10.08
N GLU A 34 11.31 -10.48 9.36
CA GLU A 34 12.58 -10.26 8.68
C GLU A 34 12.44 -9.27 7.51
N ILE A 35 11.35 -9.35 6.73
CA ILE A 35 11.05 -8.36 5.69
C ILE A 35 10.91 -6.96 6.31
N LYS A 36 10.14 -6.81 7.39
CA LYS A 36 9.95 -5.51 8.08
C LYS A 36 11.24 -4.98 8.71
N ARG A 37 12.14 -5.85 9.14
CA ARG A 37 13.46 -5.45 9.64
C ARG A 37 14.37 -4.91 8.53
N CYS A 38 14.34 -5.55 7.37
CA CYS A 38 15.25 -5.23 6.28
C CYS A 38 14.72 -4.12 5.36
N ILE A 39 13.39 -4.06 5.12
CA ILE A 39 12.76 -3.12 4.19
C ILE A 39 11.96 -2.09 4.99
N LEU A 40 12.41 -0.83 4.97
CA LEU A 40 11.78 0.26 5.71
C LEU A 40 10.69 0.95 4.88
N SER A 41 10.88 1.06 3.56
CA SER A 41 9.92 1.61 2.61
C SER A 41 10.16 1.03 1.20
N GLU A 42 9.40 1.48 0.20
CA GLU A 42 9.56 1.06 -1.21
C GLU A 42 10.97 1.33 -1.73
N ASP A 43 11.63 2.40 -1.27
CA ASP A 43 12.94 2.85 -1.75
C ASP A 43 14.05 2.69 -0.71
N GLU A 44 13.77 2.13 0.47
CA GLU A 44 14.71 2.16 1.59
C GLU A 44 14.93 0.79 2.23
N ILE A 45 16.17 0.33 2.18
CA ILE A 45 16.67 -0.86 2.89
C ILE A 45 17.41 -0.41 4.15
N ALA A 46 17.15 -1.06 5.28
CA ALA A 46 17.77 -0.76 6.56
C ALA A 46 19.30 -0.89 6.50
N ASP A 47 20.01 0.01 7.17
CA ASP A 47 21.49 -0.01 7.21
C ASP A 47 22.06 -1.29 7.80
N ASP A 48 21.31 -1.92 8.71
CA ASP A 48 21.67 -3.15 9.39
C ASP A 48 21.00 -4.40 8.80
N ALA A 49 20.39 -4.27 7.60
CA ALA A 49 19.77 -5.40 6.93
C ALA A 49 20.74 -6.55 6.69
N SER A 50 22.03 -6.25 6.43
CA SER A 50 23.12 -7.23 6.47
C SER A 50 24.39 -6.61 7.06
N PRO A 51 25.30 -7.43 7.60
CA PRO A 51 26.63 -6.94 8.03
C PRO A 51 27.43 -6.33 6.89
N GLY A 52 27.29 -6.86 5.66
CA GLY A 52 27.94 -6.34 4.46
C GLY A 52 27.44 -4.95 4.11
N LEU A 53 26.12 -4.75 4.03
CA LEU A 53 25.51 -3.46 3.74
C LEU A 53 25.89 -2.40 4.80
N SER A 54 25.82 -2.77 6.08
CA SER A 54 26.22 -1.91 7.18
C SER A 54 27.71 -1.47 7.08
N HIS A 55 28.59 -2.37 6.69
CA HIS A 55 30.02 -2.06 6.49
C HIS A 55 30.21 -1.08 5.32
N VAL A 56 29.60 -1.37 4.17
CA VAL A 56 29.72 -0.54 2.96
C VAL A 56 29.19 0.87 3.20
N ARG A 57 28.02 1.02 3.82
CA ARG A 57 27.43 2.35 4.12
C ARG A 57 28.27 3.16 5.09
N ARG A 58 28.86 2.52 6.11
CA ARG A 58 29.82 3.19 6.99
C ARG A 58 31.08 3.64 6.25
N SER A 59 31.56 2.81 5.32
CA SER A 59 32.72 3.13 4.49
C SER A 59 32.42 4.29 3.53
N LEU A 60 31.23 4.31 2.90
CA LEU A 60 30.76 5.43 2.08
C LEU A 60 30.74 6.74 2.85
N LYS A 61 30.15 6.72 4.05
CA LYS A 61 30.11 7.91 4.91
C LYS A 61 31.50 8.38 5.28
N ALA A 62 32.37 7.47 5.73
CA ALA A 62 33.75 7.82 6.09
C ALA A 62 34.55 8.36 4.89
N CYS A 63 34.34 7.82 3.69
CA CYS A 63 35.00 8.31 2.47
C CYS A 63 34.47 9.71 2.10
N ALA A 64 33.15 9.94 2.15
CA ALA A 64 32.56 11.26 1.92
C ALA A 64 33.08 12.30 2.92
N ASP A 65 33.16 11.98 4.21
CA ASP A 65 33.72 12.87 5.23
C ASP A 65 35.18 13.24 4.96
N ARG A 66 36.00 12.28 4.48
CA ARG A 66 37.37 12.52 4.06
C ARG A 66 37.45 13.46 2.86
N ILE A 67 36.60 13.27 1.86
CA ILE A 67 36.51 14.17 0.70
C ILE A 67 36.13 15.58 1.15
N HIS A 68 35.10 15.74 1.95
CA HIS A 68 34.69 17.05 2.47
C HIS A 68 35.83 17.74 3.24
N THR A 69 36.56 16.99 4.05
CA THR A 69 37.71 17.54 4.79
C THR A 69 38.82 18.03 3.86
N GLN A 70 39.17 17.23 2.83
CA GLN A 70 40.18 17.62 1.86
C GLN A 70 39.73 18.80 0.99
N LEU A 71 38.50 18.78 0.52
CA LEU A 71 37.97 19.87 -0.31
C LEU A 71 37.88 21.18 0.48
N ASN A 72 37.45 21.15 1.74
CA ASN A 72 37.44 22.34 2.60
C ASN A 72 38.86 22.91 2.81
N SER A 73 39.88 22.08 2.90
CA SER A 73 41.29 22.52 2.94
C SER A 73 41.69 23.22 1.64
N ILE A 74 41.30 22.68 0.48
CA ILE A 74 41.56 23.26 -0.84
C ILE A 74 40.76 24.58 -1.01
N LEU A 75 39.47 24.61 -0.63
CA LEU A 75 38.65 25.82 -0.63
C LEU A 75 39.35 26.96 0.12
N ASN A 76 39.84 26.70 1.32
CA ASN A 76 40.47 27.71 2.16
C ASN A 76 41.80 28.21 1.56
N SER A 77 42.58 27.34 0.89
CA SER A 77 43.85 27.70 0.34
C SER A 77 43.78 28.37 -1.05
N HIS A 78 42.66 28.14 -1.81
CA HIS A 78 42.51 28.59 -3.20
C HIS A 78 41.27 29.50 -3.39
N ARG A 79 40.79 30.12 -2.34
CA ARG A 79 39.54 30.90 -2.33
C ARG A 79 39.39 31.92 -3.43
N THR A 80 40.50 32.60 -3.81
CA THR A 80 40.51 33.61 -4.86
C THR A 80 40.28 33.05 -6.27
N TYR A 81 40.53 31.75 -6.48
CA TYR A 81 40.40 31.07 -7.78
C TYR A 81 38.97 30.50 -7.97
N LEU A 82 38.19 30.45 -6.90
CA LEU A 82 36.88 29.84 -6.91
C LEU A 82 35.79 30.85 -7.29
N GLN A 83 34.75 30.37 -7.99
CA GLN A 83 33.55 31.15 -8.28
C GLN A 83 32.66 31.28 -7.04
N ASP A 84 32.52 30.18 -6.31
CA ASP A 84 31.75 30.07 -5.07
C ASP A 84 32.49 29.17 -4.08
N ASP A 85 32.30 29.40 -2.77
CA ASP A 85 32.89 28.62 -1.67
C ASP A 85 32.02 27.37 -1.35
N VAL A 86 31.58 26.62 -2.40
CA VAL A 86 30.71 25.45 -2.26
C VAL A 86 31.30 24.22 -2.94
N ILE A 87 31.17 23.07 -2.28
CA ILE A 87 31.46 21.76 -2.88
C ILE A 87 30.26 21.35 -3.72
N THR A 88 30.47 20.94 -4.95
CA THR A 88 29.43 20.53 -5.90
C THR A 88 29.65 19.09 -6.35
N MET A 89 28.58 18.45 -6.86
CA MET A 89 28.70 17.17 -7.56
C MET A 89 28.44 17.36 -9.05
N ARG A 90 29.29 16.74 -9.88
CA ARG A 90 29.11 16.63 -11.33
C ARG A 90 29.46 15.21 -11.76
N ASP A 91 28.57 14.58 -12.50
CA ASP A 91 28.70 13.18 -12.95
C ASP A 91 29.03 12.20 -11.81
N GLY A 92 28.43 12.41 -10.63
CA GLY A 92 28.67 11.58 -9.44
C GLY A 92 30.05 11.80 -8.79
N ARG A 93 30.74 12.92 -9.10
CA ARG A 93 32.03 13.26 -8.54
C ARG A 93 32.00 14.58 -7.78
N TYR A 94 32.69 14.63 -6.68
CA TYR A 94 32.88 15.86 -5.92
C TYR A 94 33.83 16.79 -6.65
N CYS A 95 33.38 18.02 -6.91
CA CYS A 95 34.10 19.03 -7.68
C CYS A 95 34.08 20.38 -6.99
N LEU A 96 35.02 21.26 -7.38
CA LEU A 96 35.05 22.67 -6.98
C LEU A 96 34.70 23.57 -8.19
N PRO A 97 33.86 24.62 -8.00
CA PRO A 97 33.59 25.60 -9.05
C PRO A 97 34.73 26.60 -9.16
N VAL A 98 35.60 26.43 -10.16
CA VAL A 98 36.80 27.26 -10.42
C VAL A 98 36.51 28.25 -11.55
N LYS A 99 36.86 29.52 -11.37
CA LYS A 99 36.81 30.50 -12.46
C LYS A 99 37.68 30.05 -13.62
N SER A 100 37.19 30.13 -14.84
CA SER A 100 37.89 29.58 -16.04
C SER A 100 39.26 30.16 -16.24
N GLU A 101 39.52 31.42 -15.86
CA GLU A 101 40.80 32.10 -15.94
C GLU A 101 41.89 31.49 -15.00
N TYR A 102 41.46 30.82 -13.94
CA TYR A 102 42.37 30.19 -12.95
C TYR A 102 42.46 28.67 -13.11
N LYS A 103 42.02 28.10 -14.25
CA LYS A 103 42.09 26.66 -14.50
C LYS A 103 43.47 26.07 -14.25
N SER A 104 44.55 26.77 -14.63
CA SER A 104 45.91 26.31 -14.48
C SER A 104 46.40 26.32 -13.02
N GLN A 105 45.72 27.00 -12.13
CA GLN A 105 46.11 27.13 -10.71
C GLN A 105 45.53 26.02 -9.85
N VAL A 106 44.50 25.31 -10.33
CA VAL A 106 43.87 24.18 -9.63
C VAL A 106 44.15 22.90 -10.44
N SER A 107 45.06 22.10 -9.93
CA SER A 107 45.38 20.81 -10.57
C SER A 107 44.22 19.83 -10.40
N GLY A 108 43.61 19.40 -11.51
CA GLY A 108 42.48 18.49 -11.48
C GLY A 108 41.90 18.22 -12.85
N MET A 109 40.82 17.40 -12.87
CA MET A 109 40.07 17.08 -14.07
C MET A 109 38.79 17.93 -14.16
N VAL A 110 38.54 18.49 -15.35
CA VAL A 110 37.30 19.24 -15.62
C VAL A 110 36.22 18.23 -15.99
N HIS A 111 35.11 18.22 -15.22
CA HIS A 111 33.96 17.34 -15.48
C HIS A 111 32.81 18.10 -16.15
N ASP A 112 32.67 19.40 -15.89
CA ASP A 112 31.59 20.20 -16.43
C ASP A 112 31.99 21.68 -16.49
N GLN A 113 31.18 22.48 -17.21
CA GLN A 113 31.33 23.94 -17.25
C GLN A 113 29.97 24.62 -17.17
N SER A 114 29.93 25.86 -16.66
CA SER A 114 28.72 26.69 -16.68
C SER A 114 28.29 27.01 -18.11
N ALA A 115 27.02 27.34 -18.32
CA ALA A 115 26.47 27.69 -19.64
C ALA A 115 27.23 28.85 -20.34
N THR A 116 27.81 29.76 -19.56
CA THR A 116 28.63 30.88 -20.06
C THR A 116 30.11 30.51 -20.25
N GLY A 117 30.54 29.33 -19.80
CA GLY A 117 31.93 28.92 -19.81
C GLY A 117 32.83 29.63 -18.78
N SER A 118 32.26 30.50 -17.94
CA SER A 118 33.00 31.29 -16.94
C SER A 118 33.42 30.49 -15.70
N THR A 119 32.76 29.36 -15.45
CA THR A 119 33.06 28.47 -14.33
C THR A 119 33.33 27.04 -14.82
N LEU A 120 34.39 26.44 -14.35
CA LEU A 120 34.75 25.06 -14.61
C LEU A 120 34.54 24.26 -13.31
N PHE A 121 33.89 23.10 -13.39
CA PHE A 121 33.73 22.20 -12.27
C PHE A 121 34.91 21.21 -12.31
N ILE A 122 35.86 21.44 -11.42
CA ILE A 122 37.12 20.69 -11.39
C ILE A 122 37.13 19.72 -10.24
N GLU A 123 37.43 18.45 -10.53
CA GLU A 123 37.78 17.44 -9.54
C GLU A 123 39.26 17.59 -9.21
N PRO A 124 39.66 18.05 -8.02
CA PRO A 124 41.09 18.17 -7.67
C PRO A 124 41.78 16.81 -7.67
N MET A 125 43.04 16.77 -8.15
CA MET A 125 43.83 15.53 -8.18
C MET A 125 43.96 14.87 -6.81
N ALA A 126 43.95 15.66 -5.73
CA ALA A 126 44.02 15.17 -4.36
C ALA A 126 42.86 14.24 -3.96
N ILE A 127 41.69 14.41 -4.57
CA ILE A 127 40.48 13.62 -4.21
C ILE A 127 40.08 12.59 -5.27
N VAL A 128 40.77 12.50 -6.40
CA VAL A 128 40.46 11.53 -7.48
C VAL A 128 40.36 10.10 -6.96
N LYS A 129 41.30 9.70 -6.10
CA LYS A 129 41.29 8.35 -5.50
C LYS A 129 40.07 8.13 -4.60
N LEU A 130 39.68 9.13 -3.82
CA LEU A 130 38.53 9.05 -2.93
C LEU A 130 37.21 9.04 -3.73
N ASN A 131 37.10 9.83 -4.78
CA ASN A 131 35.94 9.78 -5.69
C ASN A 131 35.83 8.41 -6.39
N ASN A 132 36.92 7.78 -6.75
CA ASN A 132 36.91 6.42 -7.29
C ASN A 132 36.48 5.40 -6.22
N GLU A 133 36.99 5.55 -4.97
CA GLU A 133 36.63 4.71 -3.84
C GLU A 133 35.10 4.80 -3.55
N ILE A 134 34.52 6.01 -3.57
CA ILE A 134 33.07 6.17 -3.45
C ILE A 134 32.33 5.39 -4.55
N ARG A 135 32.74 5.52 -5.79
CA ARG A 135 32.10 4.83 -6.91
C ARG A 135 32.15 3.31 -6.77
N GLU A 136 33.27 2.78 -6.33
CA GLU A 136 33.42 1.35 -6.04
C GLU A 136 32.52 0.92 -4.89
N LEU A 137 32.42 1.73 -3.82
CA LEU A 137 31.54 1.46 -2.68
C LEU A 137 30.06 1.54 -3.05
N GLU A 138 29.66 2.48 -3.91
CA GLU A 138 28.28 2.55 -4.43
C GLU A 138 27.91 1.27 -5.20
N ILE A 139 28.83 0.75 -6.02
CA ILE A 139 28.62 -0.52 -6.73
C ILE A 139 28.53 -1.69 -5.74
N GLN A 140 29.34 -1.67 -4.68
CA GLN A 140 29.27 -2.68 -3.63
C GLN A 140 27.96 -2.59 -2.83
N GLU A 141 27.50 -1.38 -2.51
CA GLU A 141 26.21 -1.15 -1.85
C GLU A 141 25.06 -1.78 -2.65
N GLN A 142 25.03 -1.52 -3.96
CA GLN A 142 24.00 -2.10 -4.82
C GLN A 142 24.03 -3.64 -4.80
N LYS A 143 25.21 -4.26 -4.82
CA LYS A 143 25.35 -5.71 -4.71
C LYS A 143 24.88 -6.25 -3.36
N GLU A 144 25.17 -5.54 -2.27
CA GLU A 144 24.71 -5.93 -0.94
C GLU A 144 23.19 -5.82 -0.82
N ILE A 145 22.58 -4.77 -1.38
CA ILE A 145 21.12 -4.62 -1.46
C ILE A 145 20.50 -5.79 -2.23
N GLU A 146 21.05 -6.12 -3.41
CA GLU A 146 20.59 -7.26 -4.21
C GLU A 146 20.71 -8.58 -3.44
N ALA A 147 21.78 -8.77 -2.68
CA ALA A 147 21.96 -9.95 -1.84
C ALA A 147 20.93 -10.04 -0.70
N VAL A 148 20.60 -8.92 -0.05
CA VAL A 148 19.55 -8.85 0.97
C VAL A 148 18.20 -9.22 0.35
N LEU A 149 17.83 -8.61 -0.78
CA LEU A 149 16.57 -8.89 -1.45
C LEU A 149 16.46 -10.34 -1.93
N ALA A 150 17.55 -10.90 -2.47
CA ALA A 150 17.62 -12.30 -2.85
C ALA A 150 17.45 -13.24 -1.63
N SER A 151 18.08 -12.90 -0.51
CA SER A 151 17.90 -13.66 0.74
C SER A 151 16.47 -13.67 1.22
N LEU A 152 15.78 -12.51 1.24
CA LEU A 152 14.37 -12.40 1.61
C LEU A 152 13.47 -13.19 0.66
N SER A 153 13.74 -13.12 -0.64
CA SER A 153 13.01 -13.90 -1.66
C SER A 153 13.18 -15.40 -1.44
N ASN A 154 14.40 -15.85 -1.15
CA ASN A 154 14.69 -17.26 -0.87
C ASN A 154 14.05 -17.76 0.42
N GLN A 155 13.89 -16.90 1.43
CA GLN A 155 13.15 -17.23 2.67
C GLN A 155 11.64 -17.28 2.43
N THR A 156 11.11 -16.50 1.50
CA THR A 156 9.69 -16.45 1.17
C THR A 156 9.26 -17.60 0.25
N ALA A 157 10.11 -17.99 -0.68
CA ALA A 157 9.80 -18.99 -1.71
C ALA A 157 9.27 -20.34 -1.20
N PRO A 158 9.76 -20.90 -0.07
CA PRO A 158 9.22 -22.16 0.49
C PRO A 158 7.76 -22.05 0.94
N HIS A 159 7.25 -20.86 1.17
CA HIS A 159 5.92 -20.59 1.70
C HIS A 159 4.91 -20.14 0.62
N ILE A 160 5.19 -20.42 -0.66
CA ILE A 160 4.34 -19.94 -1.75
C ILE A 160 2.94 -20.57 -1.71
N GLU A 161 2.82 -21.83 -1.31
CA GLU A 161 1.54 -22.55 -1.23
C GLU A 161 0.67 -21.99 -0.11
N GLU A 162 1.26 -21.75 1.07
CA GLU A 162 0.58 -21.12 2.20
C GLU A 162 0.14 -19.70 1.88
N LEU A 163 1.00 -18.91 1.23
CA LEU A 163 0.65 -17.55 0.80
C LEU A 163 -0.48 -17.52 -0.23
N GLN A 164 -0.52 -18.48 -1.16
CA GLN A 164 -1.61 -18.59 -2.13
C GLN A 164 -2.93 -18.92 -1.43
N LEU A 165 -2.90 -19.89 -0.49
CA LEU A 165 -4.08 -20.23 0.30
C LEU A 165 -4.56 -19.04 1.14
N ASP A 166 -3.66 -18.36 1.82
CA ASP A 166 -4.00 -17.17 2.60
C ASP A 166 -4.65 -16.08 1.74
N MET A 167 -4.14 -15.82 0.53
CA MET A 167 -4.72 -14.87 -0.41
C MET A 167 -6.14 -15.24 -0.82
N GLU A 168 -6.41 -16.53 -1.06
CA GLU A 168 -7.75 -17.03 -1.37
C GLU A 168 -8.70 -16.88 -0.18
N LEU A 169 -8.26 -17.25 1.01
CA LEU A 169 -9.03 -17.12 2.26
C LEU A 169 -9.32 -15.65 2.59
N LEU A 170 -8.34 -14.77 2.45
CA LEU A 170 -8.51 -13.34 2.67
C LEU A 170 -9.50 -12.73 1.67
N ALA A 171 -9.44 -13.12 0.39
CA ALA A 171 -10.41 -12.67 -0.61
C ALA A 171 -11.84 -13.14 -0.29
N GLN A 172 -12.00 -14.37 0.21
CA GLN A 172 -13.29 -14.88 0.65
C GLN A 172 -13.82 -14.10 1.88
N LEU A 173 -12.98 -13.89 2.88
CA LEU A 173 -13.33 -13.11 4.08
C LEU A 173 -13.70 -11.67 3.72
N ASP A 174 -12.89 -11.01 2.89
CA ASP A 174 -13.17 -9.63 2.42
C ASP A 174 -14.53 -9.55 1.73
N PHE A 175 -14.84 -10.50 0.85
CA PHE A 175 -16.13 -10.55 0.17
C PHE A 175 -17.31 -10.81 1.14
N ILE A 176 -17.14 -11.68 2.14
CA ILE A 176 -18.15 -11.92 3.18
C ILE A 176 -18.40 -10.64 4.00
N PHE A 177 -17.33 -9.98 4.43
CA PHE A 177 -17.44 -8.73 5.19
C PHE A 177 -18.01 -7.58 4.35
N ALA A 178 -17.66 -7.50 3.07
CA ALA A 178 -18.25 -6.51 2.16
C ALA A 178 -19.78 -6.70 2.03
N LYS A 179 -20.26 -7.95 1.89
CA LYS A 179 -21.69 -8.27 1.88
C LYS A 179 -22.36 -7.92 3.22
N ALA A 180 -21.72 -8.23 4.33
CA ALA A 180 -22.23 -7.89 5.67
C ALA A 180 -22.29 -6.37 5.88
N ALA A 181 -21.27 -5.63 5.48
CA ALA A 181 -21.23 -4.17 5.55
C ALA A 181 -22.35 -3.54 4.70
N LEU A 182 -22.56 -4.05 3.47
CA LEU A 182 -23.67 -3.62 2.61
C LEU A 182 -25.03 -3.87 3.26
N SER A 183 -25.21 -5.07 3.82
CA SER A 183 -26.43 -5.45 4.54
C SER A 183 -26.72 -4.50 5.71
N HIS A 184 -25.70 -4.22 6.51
CA HIS A 184 -25.83 -3.31 7.64
C HIS A 184 -26.13 -1.86 7.20
N GLN A 185 -25.43 -1.37 6.17
CA GLN A 185 -25.61 0.00 5.65
C GLN A 185 -27.03 0.27 5.18
N TYR A 186 -27.64 -0.69 4.50
CA TYR A 186 -29.00 -0.55 3.95
C TYR A 186 -30.07 -1.20 4.83
N ARG A 187 -29.72 -1.70 6.02
CA ARG A 187 -30.63 -2.42 6.93
C ARG A 187 -31.32 -3.56 6.23
N CYS A 188 -30.56 -4.35 5.50
CA CYS A 188 -31.08 -5.48 4.74
C CYS A 188 -31.40 -6.67 5.64
N THR A 189 -32.29 -7.54 5.14
CA THR A 189 -32.60 -8.84 5.71
C THR A 189 -32.37 -9.96 4.72
N ALA A 190 -32.16 -11.18 5.21
CA ALA A 190 -31.99 -12.35 4.36
C ALA A 190 -33.29 -12.68 3.62
N PRO A 191 -33.28 -12.76 2.27
CA PRO A 191 -34.49 -13.15 1.53
C PRO A 191 -34.76 -14.64 1.67
N ILE A 192 -36.03 -15.00 1.67
CA ILE A 192 -36.51 -16.39 1.67
C ILE A 192 -36.80 -16.79 0.23
N PHE A 193 -36.09 -17.77 -0.30
CA PHE A 193 -36.31 -18.26 -1.67
C PHE A 193 -37.37 -19.36 -1.73
N ASN A 194 -38.13 -19.39 -2.81
CA ASN A 194 -39.07 -20.45 -3.13
C ASN A 194 -39.07 -20.76 -4.63
N ASP A 195 -39.54 -21.93 -5.02
CA ASP A 195 -39.73 -22.43 -6.39
C ASP A 195 -41.19 -22.32 -6.89
N LYS A 196 -42.08 -21.68 -6.12
CA LYS A 196 -43.51 -21.58 -6.38
C LYS A 196 -43.90 -20.35 -7.18
N GLY A 197 -42.94 -19.54 -7.60
CA GLY A 197 -43.20 -18.26 -8.27
C GLY A 197 -43.84 -17.21 -7.37
N TYR A 198 -43.74 -17.37 -6.04
CA TYR A 198 -44.28 -16.44 -5.06
C TYR A 198 -43.27 -15.33 -4.76
N ILE A 199 -43.72 -14.09 -4.91
CA ILE A 199 -42.97 -12.88 -4.52
C ILE A 199 -43.75 -12.22 -3.36
N ASN A 200 -43.03 -11.88 -2.29
CA ASN A 200 -43.59 -11.11 -1.17
C ASN A 200 -42.53 -10.15 -0.64
N ILE A 201 -42.64 -8.89 -1.01
CA ILE A 201 -41.76 -7.82 -0.56
C ILE A 201 -42.54 -6.88 0.33
N LYS A 202 -42.07 -6.66 1.55
CA LYS A 202 -42.61 -5.70 2.50
C LYS A 202 -41.60 -4.63 2.83
N ASP A 203 -42.04 -3.38 2.82
CA ASP A 203 -41.19 -2.21 3.13
C ASP A 203 -39.88 -2.16 2.34
N GLY A 204 -39.91 -2.64 1.08
CA GLY A 204 -38.76 -2.72 0.19
C GLY A 204 -38.31 -1.33 -0.27
N ARG A 205 -37.03 -0.99 -0.07
CA ARG A 205 -36.44 0.29 -0.48
C ARG A 205 -35.35 0.07 -1.54
N HIS A 206 -35.48 0.76 -2.66
CA HIS A 206 -34.48 0.64 -3.74
C HIS A 206 -33.10 1.12 -3.24
N PRO A 207 -32.06 0.27 -3.20
CA PRO A 207 -30.78 0.60 -2.55
C PRO A 207 -30.03 1.74 -3.23
N LEU A 208 -30.22 1.96 -4.53
CA LEU A 208 -29.53 3.02 -5.27
C LEU A 208 -30.24 4.38 -5.20
N LEU A 209 -31.33 4.50 -4.44
CA LEU A 209 -31.98 5.77 -4.15
C LEU A 209 -31.50 6.31 -2.79
N ASP A 210 -31.63 7.62 -2.61
CA ASP A 210 -31.41 8.26 -1.32
C ASP A 210 -32.33 7.62 -0.27
N GLN A 211 -31.78 6.87 0.67
CA GLN A 211 -32.53 6.09 1.66
C GLN A 211 -33.41 6.95 2.57
N LYS A 212 -33.13 8.24 2.72
CA LYS A 212 -33.94 9.18 3.48
C LYS A 212 -35.21 9.60 2.72
N LYS A 213 -35.16 9.53 1.37
CA LYS A 213 -36.24 9.95 0.48
C LYS A 213 -36.96 8.77 -0.20
N ALA A 214 -36.30 7.60 -0.23
CA ALA A 214 -36.88 6.40 -0.85
C ALA A 214 -38.18 5.99 -0.15
N VAL A 215 -39.27 6.00 -0.91
CA VAL A 215 -40.56 5.49 -0.42
C VAL A 215 -40.54 3.96 -0.48
N PRO A 216 -40.82 3.29 0.66
CA PRO A 216 -40.83 1.83 0.67
C PRO A 216 -42.04 1.29 -0.14
N ILE A 217 -41.84 0.13 -0.76
CA ILE A 217 -42.90 -0.55 -1.52
C ILE A 217 -43.31 -1.86 -0.85
N ASN A 218 -44.58 -2.19 -0.98
CA ASN A 218 -45.12 -3.50 -0.64
C ASN A 218 -45.65 -4.13 -1.93
N VAL A 219 -45.11 -5.30 -2.29
CA VAL A 219 -45.46 -6.02 -3.53
C VAL A 219 -45.57 -7.51 -3.25
N TRP A 220 -46.69 -8.13 -3.64
CA TRP A 220 -46.85 -9.57 -3.60
C TRP A 220 -47.47 -10.08 -4.90
N LEU A 221 -47.11 -11.31 -5.30
CA LEU A 221 -47.56 -11.96 -6.52
C LEU A 221 -47.37 -13.47 -6.37
N GLY A 222 -48.23 -14.26 -7.08
CA GLY A 222 -48.08 -15.71 -7.19
C GLY A 222 -48.84 -16.53 -6.12
N LYS A 223 -49.55 -15.87 -5.18
CA LYS A 223 -50.38 -16.55 -4.17
C LYS A 223 -51.89 -16.41 -4.46
N ASP A 224 -52.35 -15.18 -4.56
CA ASP A 224 -53.75 -14.85 -4.75
C ASP A 224 -54.05 -14.47 -6.22
N PHE A 225 -53.05 -14.05 -6.95
CA PHE A 225 -53.11 -13.68 -8.37
C PHE A 225 -51.73 -13.83 -9.02
N ASP A 226 -51.74 -14.07 -10.35
CA ASP A 226 -50.50 -14.29 -11.14
C ASP A 226 -50.15 -13.10 -12.02
N LEU A 227 -50.96 -12.04 -11.99
CA LEU A 227 -50.75 -10.84 -12.79
C LEU A 227 -50.98 -9.59 -11.93
N LEU A 228 -49.98 -8.71 -11.86
CA LEU A 228 -50.08 -7.41 -11.22
C LEU A 228 -49.92 -6.29 -12.27
N ILE A 229 -50.97 -5.50 -12.48
CA ILE A 229 -50.98 -4.36 -13.39
C ILE A 229 -50.77 -3.08 -12.58
N VAL A 230 -49.64 -2.38 -12.85
CA VAL A 230 -49.31 -1.11 -12.18
C VAL A 230 -49.61 0.06 -13.13
N THR A 231 -50.61 0.89 -12.77
CA THR A 231 -51.04 2.06 -13.55
C THR A 231 -50.72 3.37 -12.81
N GLY A 232 -50.74 4.48 -13.53
CA GLY A 232 -50.56 5.79 -12.94
C GLY A 232 -49.64 6.72 -13.77
N PRO A 233 -49.41 7.95 -13.34
CA PRO A 233 -48.53 8.91 -14.07
C PRO A 233 -47.08 8.45 -14.09
N ASN A 234 -46.29 8.94 -15.05
CA ASN A 234 -44.88 8.51 -15.19
C ASN A 234 -43.99 8.93 -13.98
N THR A 235 -44.40 9.95 -13.25
CA THR A 235 -43.74 10.43 -12.03
C THR A 235 -44.11 9.62 -10.78
N GLY A 236 -45.07 8.67 -10.89
CA GLY A 236 -45.61 7.94 -9.76
C GLY A 236 -44.81 6.71 -9.28
N GLY A 237 -43.54 6.54 -9.72
CA GLY A 237 -42.67 5.49 -9.20
C GLY A 237 -42.89 4.09 -9.82
N LYS A 238 -43.73 3.93 -10.86
CA LYS A 238 -43.96 2.62 -11.55
C LYS A 238 -42.69 1.89 -11.92
N THR A 239 -41.81 2.58 -12.65
CA THR A 239 -40.56 2.02 -13.13
C THR A 239 -39.62 1.68 -11.97
N VAL A 240 -39.59 2.49 -10.93
CA VAL A 240 -38.78 2.23 -9.74
C VAL A 240 -39.28 0.99 -8.99
N SER A 241 -40.59 0.83 -8.83
CA SER A 241 -41.15 -0.37 -8.20
C SER A 241 -40.80 -1.65 -8.96
N LEU A 242 -40.93 -1.65 -10.29
CA LEU A 242 -40.52 -2.79 -11.13
C LEU A 242 -39.05 -3.09 -11.02
N LYS A 243 -38.20 -2.04 -11.09
CA LYS A 243 -36.74 -2.19 -10.93
C LYS A 243 -36.36 -2.68 -9.53
N THR A 244 -37.08 -2.28 -8.48
CA THR A 244 -36.83 -2.74 -7.11
C THR A 244 -37.05 -4.24 -6.99
N VAL A 245 -38.15 -4.76 -7.53
CA VAL A 245 -38.43 -6.22 -7.54
C VAL A 245 -37.35 -6.99 -8.29
N GLY A 246 -36.99 -6.55 -9.50
CA GLY A 246 -35.95 -7.19 -10.31
C GLY A 246 -34.60 -7.13 -9.61
N LEU A 247 -34.22 -5.98 -9.04
CA LEU A 247 -32.94 -5.82 -8.32
C LEU A 247 -32.87 -6.71 -7.08
N PHE A 248 -33.93 -6.82 -6.31
CA PHE A 248 -33.96 -7.69 -5.13
C PHE A 248 -33.81 -9.16 -5.48
N THR A 249 -34.42 -9.58 -6.59
CA THR A 249 -34.24 -10.94 -7.11
C THR A 249 -32.78 -11.20 -7.48
N LEU A 250 -32.15 -10.25 -8.19
CA LEU A 250 -30.73 -10.38 -8.56
C LEU A 250 -29.81 -10.32 -7.33
N MET A 251 -30.07 -9.43 -6.38
CA MET A 251 -29.32 -9.35 -5.12
C MET A 251 -29.39 -10.68 -4.36
N GLY A 252 -30.58 -11.20 -4.16
CA GLY A 252 -30.76 -12.46 -3.46
C GLY A 252 -30.04 -13.62 -4.18
N GLN A 253 -30.20 -13.76 -5.50
CA GLN A 253 -29.51 -14.78 -6.30
C GLN A 253 -27.99 -14.65 -6.24
N ALA A 254 -27.45 -13.44 -6.06
CA ALA A 254 -26.03 -13.20 -5.84
C ALA A 254 -25.57 -13.44 -4.37
N GLY A 255 -26.46 -13.92 -3.50
CA GLY A 255 -26.14 -14.17 -2.09
C GLY A 255 -26.06 -12.90 -1.23
N LEU A 256 -26.74 -11.83 -1.65
CA LEU A 256 -26.85 -10.59 -0.89
C LEU A 256 -28.18 -10.56 -0.12
N HIS A 257 -28.19 -9.88 1.01
CA HIS A 257 -29.41 -9.47 1.69
C HIS A 257 -30.12 -8.35 0.91
N ILE A 258 -31.42 -8.19 1.12
CA ILE A 258 -32.25 -7.18 0.47
C ILE A 258 -32.75 -6.13 1.46
N PRO A 259 -32.84 -4.84 1.09
CA PRO A 259 -33.33 -3.78 1.97
C PRO A 259 -34.91 -3.82 2.04
N ALA A 260 -35.40 -4.80 2.75
CA ALA A 260 -36.81 -5.06 2.96
C ALA A 260 -37.04 -5.60 4.39
N TRP A 261 -38.34 -5.73 4.77
CA TRP A 261 -38.67 -6.31 6.04
C TRP A 261 -38.32 -7.81 6.11
N GLU A 262 -38.06 -8.31 7.31
CA GLU A 262 -37.79 -9.72 7.55
C GLU A 262 -38.93 -10.62 7.07
N GLY A 263 -38.60 -11.77 6.47
CA GLY A 263 -39.57 -12.73 5.93
C GLY A 263 -40.05 -12.43 4.51
N CYS A 264 -39.30 -11.58 3.77
CA CYS A 264 -39.55 -11.35 2.34
C CYS A 264 -38.93 -12.44 1.48
#